data_a28c0e89cfdec6f968076b033d53ce69
#
_entry.id   a28c0e89cfdec6f968076b033d53ce69
#
_cell.length_a   1.000
_cell.length_b   1.000
_cell.length_c   1.000
_cell.angle_alpha   90.00
_cell.angle_beta   90.00
_cell.angle_gamma   90.00
#
_symmetry.space_group_name_H-M   'P 1'
#
loop_
_entity.id
_entity.type
_entity.pdbx_description
1 polymer ?
#
loop_
_entity_poly.entity_id
_entity_poly.type
_entity_poly.pdbx_seq_one_letter_code
_entity_poly.pdbx_strand_id
1 'polypeptide(L)'
;MLRNINLRGMLIWEARRPKSPLMCMKYVVVSGGVLSGLGKGVTASSIGVLLKSAGLRVTSLKIDPYLNSDAGTMSPFEHGEVFVLDDGGEVDLDLGNYERFLDINLGKDNNVTTGKIYSKVIEAERRGDYLGKTVQVIPHITGAVQDWLEEVAHRPADGSDEAPDACIIELGGTVGDIESAPYVEALRQFQFRVGRENITFVHVSLVPVMGPVGEQKTKPTQHTVKELRGLGITPDILVCRSSAPLNDETREKLAAFCHVAPEAVMSAHDVPNIYHVPLMLHEQGLCDILKVDSNATDVLQQWRVMAHHLDTLSEEIHIAMVGKYTNLSDAYLSVIKSLQHAAMAVDRKLVIDWIEASHLESDWENADERKQAWDSLKQAAGVLVPGGFGDRGVEGKILAAEYARTSSTPYLGICLGLQVATIEFCRNVLGFEDSNSTEFDENCKNPAVVFMPEISKTHLGGTMRLGSRPTLWQVNDCKIRTLYGEGESVDERHRHRYEVNPDMIEAIEAAGLVFVGKDETGQRCEIFELEGHPYYVGVQYHPEFKSRPGRPSPPFLGLLKAATGQL
;
A
#
# COMPACT_ATOMS: atom_id res chain seq x y z
N MET A 1 6.61 0.42 36.95
CA MET A 1 5.80 1.66 36.97
C MET A 1 5.87 2.30 35.59
N LEU A 2 5.22 1.68 34.62
CA LEU A 2 5.02 2.23 33.26
C LEU A 2 3.56 1.95 32.91
N ARG A 3 2.67 2.75 33.47
CA ARG A 3 1.23 2.78 33.07
C ARG A 3 0.92 4.17 32.56
N ASN A 4 0.27 4.20 31.40
CA ASN A 4 -0.33 5.36 30.74
C ASN A 4 0.64 6.27 29.95
N ILE A 5 1.15 5.82 28.81
CA ILE A 5 1.43 6.71 27.69
C ILE A 5 0.16 6.79 26.87
N ASN A 6 -0.51 7.92 26.98
CA ASN A 6 -1.78 8.23 26.33
C ASN A 6 -1.49 8.55 24.86
N LEU A 7 -1.73 7.59 23.96
CA LEU A 7 -1.57 7.73 22.50
C LEU A 7 -2.50 8.79 21.86
N ARG A 8 -3.36 9.44 22.64
CA ARG A 8 -4.26 10.52 22.18
C ARG A 8 -3.59 11.88 22.00
N GLY A 9 -2.30 12.02 22.29
CA GLY A 9 -1.53 13.27 22.18
C GLY A 9 -0.76 13.48 20.87
N MET A 10 -0.93 12.64 19.85
CA MET A 10 -0.14 12.69 18.59
C MET A 10 -0.81 13.51 17.48
N LEU A 11 -1.58 14.50 17.80
CA LEU A 11 -2.16 15.43 16.81
C LEU A 11 -1.88 16.86 17.26
N ILE A 12 -1.00 17.50 16.59
CA ILE A 12 -0.93 18.88 16.08
C ILE A 12 0.54 19.24 15.86
N TRP A 13 0.95 19.13 14.62
CA TRP A 13 2.29 19.50 14.18
C TRP A 13 2.31 21.00 13.81
N GLU A 14 2.61 21.86 14.76
CA GLU A 14 3.07 23.22 14.51
C GLU A 14 4.50 23.43 15.03
N ALA A 15 5.47 22.84 14.33
CA ALA A 15 6.85 23.26 14.50
C ALA A 15 7.13 24.46 13.56
N ARG A 16 7.19 25.69 14.14
CA ARG A 16 7.65 26.88 13.42
C ARG A 16 9.11 26.67 13.02
N ARG A 17 9.32 26.43 11.72
CA ARG A 17 10.67 26.43 11.11
C ARG A 17 11.28 27.84 11.13
N PRO A 18 12.59 27.98 11.39
CA PRO A 18 13.30 29.18 10.96
C PRO A 18 13.27 29.24 9.43
N LYS A 19 12.85 30.37 8.86
CA LYS A 19 12.88 30.59 7.41
C LYS A 19 14.33 30.53 6.93
N SER A 20 14.72 29.39 6.36
CA SER A 20 15.97 29.19 5.65
C SER A 20 15.89 29.80 4.25
N PRO A 21 17.00 30.28 3.65
CA PRO A 21 17.00 30.74 2.26
C PRO A 21 16.50 29.60 1.36
N LEU A 22 15.80 29.93 0.25
CA LEU A 22 15.24 29.01 -0.73
C LEU A 22 16.14 27.77 -0.92
N MET A 23 15.82 26.68 -0.22
CA MET A 23 16.52 25.41 -0.43
C MET A 23 16.10 24.89 -1.81
N CYS A 24 17.10 24.63 -2.65
CA CYS A 24 16.88 23.94 -3.90
C CYS A 24 16.36 22.52 -3.63
N MET A 25 15.35 22.06 -4.37
CA MET A 25 14.80 20.70 -4.28
C MET A 25 15.92 19.67 -4.29
N LYS A 26 15.91 18.72 -3.36
CA LYS A 26 16.81 17.58 -3.30
C LYS A 26 16.15 16.35 -3.89
N TYR A 27 16.87 15.67 -4.78
CA TYR A 27 16.41 14.44 -5.42
C TYR A 27 17.22 13.25 -4.93
N VAL A 28 16.57 12.18 -4.54
CA VAL A 28 17.20 10.90 -4.21
C VAL A 28 16.66 9.85 -5.17
N VAL A 29 17.50 9.37 -6.07
CA VAL A 29 17.12 8.34 -7.05
C VAL A 29 17.54 6.98 -6.53
N VAL A 30 16.59 6.08 -6.36
CA VAL A 30 16.80 4.71 -5.91
C VAL A 30 16.62 3.77 -7.09
N SER A 31 17.70 3.12 -7.51
CA SER A 31 17.71 2.10 -8.56
C SER A 31 18.09 0.74 -7.99
N GLY A 32 17.85 -0.33 -8.74
CA GLY A 32 18.23 -1.67 -8.30
C GLY A 32 18.76 -2.54 -9.43
N GLY A 33 19.50 -3.56 -9.06
CA GLY A 33 20.05 -4.53 -9.98
C GLY A 33 20.04 -5.94 -9.42
N VAL A 34 20.41 -6.92 -10.24
CA VAL A 34 20.43 -8.37 -10.00
C VAL A 34 19.06 -9.03 -10.16
N LEU A 35 18.05 -8.64 -9.36
CA LEU A 35 16.69 -9.21 -9.42
C LEU A 35 15.67 -8.25 -8.79
N SER A 36 14.39 -8.52 -9.04
CA SER A 36 13.27 -7.85 -8.37
C SER A 36 13.16 -8.26 -6.90
N GLY A 37 12.37 -7.54 -6.09
CA GLY A 37 12.12 -7.90 -4.69
C GLY A 37 13.29 -7.65 -3.74
N LEU A 38 14.35 -6.94 -4.14
CA LEU A 38 15.49 -6.60 -3.27
C LEU A 38 15.21 -5.57 -2.18
N GLY A 39 13.99 -4.99 -2.18
CA GLY A 39 13.62 -3.97 -1.21
C GLY A 39 13.97 -2.54 -1.61
N LYS A 40 13.91 -2.21 -2.92
CA LYS A 40 14.02 -0.82 -3.40
C LYS A 40 13.01 0.09 -2.72
N GLY A 41 11.72 -0.30 -2.71
CA GLY A 41 10.63 0.46 -2.10
C GLY A 41 10.84 0.68 -0.60
N VAL A 42 11.26 -0.34 0.14
CA VAL A 42 11.59 -0.22 1.56
C VAL A 42 12.79 0.70 1.78
N THR A 43 13.82 0.61 0.93
CA THR A 43 14.99 1.51 1.00
C THR A 43 14.59 2.94 0.70
N ALA A 44 13.81 3.17 -0.36
CA ALA A 44 13.30 4.49 -0.74
C ALA A 44 12.44 5.10 0.38
N SER A 45 11.49 4.35 0.92
CA SER A 45 10.66 4.76 2.05
C SER A 45 11.50 5.07 3.29
N SER A 46 12.51 4.24 3.59
CA SER A 46 13.40 4.43 4.75
C SER A 46 14.24 5.70 4.63
N ILE A 47 14.77 5.98 3.44
CA ILE A 47 15.47 7.24 3.16
C ILE A 47 14.51 8.42 3.39
N GLY A 48 13.27 8.31 2.95
CA GLY A 48 12.26 9.33 3.18
C GLY A 48 11.97 9.60 4.66
N VAL A 49 11.92 8.55 5.48
CA VAL A 49 11.79 8.69 6.94
C VAL A 49 12.99 9.47 7.52
N LEU A 50 14.21 9.18 7.06
CA LEU A 50 15.41 9.91 7.51
C LEU A 50 15.38 11.38 7.08
N LEU A 51 14.94 11.68 5.86
CA LEU A 51 14.76 13.06 5.41
C LEU A 51 13.68 13.80 6.22
N LYS A 52 12.57 13.13 6.54
CA LYS A 52 11.54 13.68 7.43
C LYS A 52 12.06 13.90 8.85
N SER A 53 12.91 13.01 9.36
CA SER A 53 13.53 13.20 10.68
C SER A 53 14.44 14.43 10.74
N ALA A 54 15.00 14.82 9.59
CA ALA A 54 15.73 16.07 9.43
C ALA A 54 14.82 17.32 9.24
N GLY A 55 13.51 17.16 9.37
CA GLY A 55 12.54 18.25 9.25
C GLY A 55 12.24 18.66 7.81
N LEU A 56 12.62 17.87 6.80
CA LEU A 56 12.31 18.14 5.40
C LEU A 56 10.90 17.64 5.05
N ARG A 57 10.20 18.38 4.20
CA ARG A 57 8.99 17.91 3.52
C ARG A 57 9.39 17.00 2.38
N VAL A 58 8.85 15.80 2.36
CA VAL A 58 9.24 14.76 1.42
C VAL A 58 8.06 14.34 0.56
N THR A 59 8.28 14.23 -0.75
CA THR A 59 7.40 13.53 -1.67
C THR A 59 8.12 12.34 -2.30
N SER A 60 7.37 11.47 -2.98
CA SER A 60 7.93 10.29 -3.63
C SER A 60 7.31 10.08 -5.01
N LEU A 61 8.11 9.60 -5.96
CA LEU A 61 7.69 9.17 -7.29
C LEU A 61 8.18 7.74 -7.56
N LYS A 62 7.36 6.98 -8.26
CA LYS A 62 7.73 5.66 -8.79
C LYS A 62 7.73 5.69 -10.31
N ILE A 63 8.81 5.22 -10.93
CA ILE A 63 8.90 4.98 -12.36
C ILE A 63 8.72 3.48 -12.59
N ASP A 64 7.65 3.10 -13.28
CA ASP A 64 7.39 1.73 -13.69
C ASP A 64 7.51 1.59 -15.21
N PRO A 65 8.50 0.83 -15.70
CA PRO A 65 8.81 0.78 -17.13
C PRO A 65 7.86 -0.06 -17.97
N TYR A 66 6.78 -0.59 -17.41
CA TYR A 66 5.78 -1.34 -18.18
C TYR A 66 4.89 -0.44 -19.03
N LEU A 67 4.27 -1.02 -20.08
CA LEU A 67 3.45 -0.30 -21.07
C LEU A 67 2.04 0.05 -20.59
N ASN A 68 1.57 -0.52 -19.50
CA ASN A 68 0.25 -0.20 -18.97
C ASN A 68 0.18 1.28 -18.57
N SER A 69 -0.96 1.92 -18.79
CA SER A 69 -1.18 3.30 -18.33
C SER A 69 -1.26 3.39 -16.81
N ASP A 70 -1.85 2.37 -16.18
CA ASP A 70 -1.97 2.22 -14.73
C ASP A 70 -2.02 0.73 -14.35
N ALA A 71 -2.16 0.43 -13.06
CA ALA A 71 -2.21 -0.94 -12.56
C ALA A 71 -3.61 -1.57 -12.59
N GLY A 72 -4.65 -0.83 -12.97
CA GLY A 72 -6.06 -1.23 -12.82
C GLY A 72 -6.46 -2.49 -13.59
N THR A 73 -5.74 -2.83 -14.67
CA THR A 73 -5.98 -4.04 -15.48
C THR A 73 -5.00 -5.17 -15.20
N MET A 74 -4.09 -5.00 -14.25
CA MET A 74 -3.09 -6.01 -13.92
C MET A 74 -3.66 -7.10 -13.02
N SER A 75 -3.09 -8.30 -13.15
CA SER A 75 -3.42 -9.43 -12.28
C SER A 75 -2.70 -9.30 -10.94
N PRO A 76 -3.40 -9.45 -9.79
CA PRO A 76 -2.75 -9.52 -8.49
C PRO A 76 -1.75 -10.66 -8.34
N PHE A 77 -1.85 -11.71 -9.15
CA PHE A 77 -0.88 -12.82 -9.18
C PHE A 77 0.48 -12.43 -9.77
N GLU A 78 0.52 -11.43 -10.64
CA GLU A 78 1.74 -10.99 -11.33
C GLU A 78 2.40 -9.79 -10.64
N HIS A 79 1.60 -8.85 -10.13
CA HIS A 79 2.06 -7.55 -9.64
C HIS A 79 1.68 -7.25 -8.18
N GLY A 80 1.00 -8.17 -7.49
CA GLY A 80 0.47 -7.90 -6.16
C GLY A 80 -0.80 -7.05 -6.17
N GLU A 81 -1.12 -6.38 -5.06
CA GLU A 81 -2.33 -5.56 -4.96
C GLU A 81 -2.26 -4.32 -5.87
N VAL A 82 -3.42 -3.91 -6.37
CA VAL A 82 -3.60 -2.59 -6.98
C VAL A 82 -3.94 -1.60 -5.87
N PHE A 83 -3.04 -0.66 -5.61
CA PHE A 83 -3.24 0.38 -4.62
C PHE A 83 -4.02 1.55 -5.22
N VAL A 84 -5.03 2.06 -4.53
CA VAL A 84 -5.84 3.18 -5.03
C VAL A 84 -5.53 4.43 -4.23
N LEU A 85 -5.28 5.53 -4.95
CA LEU A 85 -5.00 6.86 -4.39
C LEU A 85 -6.27 7.68 -4.21
N ASP A 86 -6.17 8.81 -3.49
CA ASP A 86 -7.32 9.69 -3.23
C ASP A 86 -7.93 10.25 -4.52
N ASP A 87 -7.12 10.53 -5.53
CA ASP A 87 -7.58 11.02 -6.86
C ASP A 87 -8.09 9.91 -7.80
N GLY A 88 -8.20 8.68 -7.32
CA GLY A 88 -8.66 7.52 -8.08
C GLY A 88 -7.59 6.86 -8.93
N GLY A 89 -6.32 7.23 -8.80
CA GLY A 89 -5.21 6.55 -9.45
C GLY A 89 -5.09 5.11 -8.99
N GLU A 90 -5.11 4.16 -9.92
CA GLU A 90 -4.83 2.74 -9.69
C GLU A 90 -3.34 2.49 -9.94
N VAL A 91 -2.57 2.28 -8.87
CA VAL A 91 -1.11 2.30 -8.93
C VAL A 91 -0.48 1.06 -8.32
N ASP A 92 0.83 0.93 -8.49
CA ASP A 92 1.64 -0.14 -7.91
C ASP A 92 1.64 -0.07 -6.37
N LEU A 93 1.73 -1.23 -5.72
CA LEU A 93 1.71 -1.41 -4.26
C LEU A 93 2.80 -0.62 -3.51
N ASP A 94 3.91 -0.29 -4.17
CA ASP A 94 5.01 0.48 -3.58
C ASP A 94 4.58 1.90 -3.18
N LEU A 95 3.63 2.52 -3.89
CA LEU A 95 3.09 3.82 -3.50
C LEU A 95 2.37 3.74 -2.15
N GLY A 96 1.72 2.62 -1.86
CA GLY A 96 1.17 2.35 -0.53
C GLY A 96 2.25 2.30 0.56
N ASN A 97 3.42 1.74 0.26
CA ASN A 97 4.55 1.76 1.19
C ASN A 97 5.05 3.19 1.44
N TYR A 98 5.16 4.02 0.39
CA TYR A 98 5.56 5.41 0.57
C TYR A 98 4.57 6.18 1.42
N GLU A 99 3.27 6.05 1.15
CA GLU A 99 2.24 6.71 1.95
C GLU A 99 2.29 6.27 3.42
N ARG A 100 2.46 4.97 3.68
CA ARG A 100 2.54 4.43 5.06
C ARG A 100 3.79 4.88 5.81
N PHE A 101 4.96 4.87 5.15
CA PHE A 101 6.22 5.24 5.78
C PHE A 101 6.37 6.75 5.96
N LEU A 102 5.91 7.50 4.97
CA LEU A 102 6.09 8.96 4.94
C LEU A 102 4.91 9.72 5.54
N ASP A 103 3.80 9.03 5.84
CA ASP A 103 2.53 9.66 6.25
C ASP A 103 2.19 10.85 5.34
N ILE A 104 2.03 10.54 4.06
CA ILE A 104 1.69 11.47 2.98
C ILE A 104 0.56 10.89 2.13
N ASN A 105 -0.06 11.72 1.30
CA ASN A 105 -1.02 11.31 0.28
C ASN A 105 -0.46 11.66 -1.10
N LEU A 106 -0.29 10.63 -1.92
CA LEU A 106 0.23 10.75 -3.28
C LEU A 106 -0.93 10.87 -4.28
N GLY A 107 -0.65 11.43 -5.46
CA GLY A 107 -1.57 11.45 -6.59
C GLY A 107 -1.13 10.49 -7.70
N LYS A 108 -2.02 10.24 -8.67
CA LYS A 108 -1.78 9.33 -9.81
C LYS A 108 -0.54 9.68 -10.64
N ASP A 109 -0.13 10.95 -10.61
CA ASP A 109 1.05 11.42 -11.34
C ASP A 109 2.36 11.09 -10.61
N ASN A 110 2.30 10.68 -9.35
CA ASN A 110 3.46 10.15 -8.61
C ASN A 110 3.87 8.75 -9.08
N ASN A 111 3.03 8.09 -9.89
CA ASN A 111 3.38 6.87 -10.60
C ASN A 111 3.57 7.16 -12.10
N VAL A 112 4.81 7.08 -12.56
CA VAL A 112 5.23 7.32 -13.95
C VAL A 112 5.33 5.99 -14.66
N THR A 113 4.46 5.72 -15.65
CA THR A 113 4.52 4.50 -16.47
C THR A 113 4.94 4.82 -17.91
N THR A 114 5.45 3.83 -18.61
CA THR A 114 5.76 3.96 -20.04
C THR A 114 4.51 4.35 -20.83
N GLY A 115 3.35 3.74 -20.53
CA GLY A 115 2.08 4.07 -21.17
C GLY A 115 1.73 5.55 -21.04
N LYS A 116 1.82 6.12 -19.85
CA LYS A 116 1.54 7.56 -19.63
C LYS A 116 2.49 8.46 -20.42
N ILE A 117 3.80 8.20 -20.36
CA ILE A 117 4.81 9.04 -21.03
C ILE A 117 4.67 8.97 -22.55
N TYR A 118 4.54 7.76 -23.11
CA TYR A 118 4.42 7.60 -24.55
C TYR A 118 3.11 8.17 -25.09
N SER A 119 1.99 7.96 -24.40
CA SER A 119 0.70 8.57 -24.77
C SER A 119 0.81 10.10 -24.79
N LYS A 120 1.40 10.72 -23.75
CA LYS A 120 1.61 12.17 -23.68
C LYS A 120 2.41 12.71 -24.89
N VAL A 121 3.50 12.01 -25.27
CA VAL A 121 4.35 12.44 -26.39
C VAL A 121 3.66 12.19 -27.74
N ILE A 122 2.96 11.05 -27.92
CA ILE A 122 2.22 10.73 -29.15
C ILE A 122 1.05 11.72 -29.34
N GLU A 123 0.30 12.02 -28.30
CA GLU A 123 -0.76 13.01 -28.35
C GLU A 123 -0.25 14.41 -28.69
N ALA A 124 0.89 14.83 -28.11
CA ALA A 124 1.55 16.10 -28.44
C ALA A 124 2.01 16.13 -29.90
N GLU A 125 2.53 15.02 -30.43
CA GLU A 125 2.87 14.90 -31.86
C GLU A 125 1.61 15.05 -32.74
N ARG A 126 0.51 14.37 -32.40
CA ARG A 126 -0.76 14.48 -33.14
C ARG A 126 -1.38 15.89 -33.09
N ARG A 127 -1.20 16.63 -31.99
CA ARG A 127 -1.62 18.05 -31.91
C ARG A 127 -0.73 18.99 -32.72
N GLY A 128 0.47 18.55 -33.14
CA GLY A 128 1.42 19.35 -33.89
C GLY A 128 2.41 20.13 -33.03
N ASP A 129 2.57 19.80 -31.74
CA ASP A 129 3.49 20.50 -30.82
C ASP A 129 4.95 20.34 -31.25
N TYR A 130 5.26 19.35 -32.10
CA TYR A 130 6.59 19.06 -32.64
C TYR A 130 6.70 19.32 -34.15
N LEU A 131 5.90 20.22 -34.72
CA LEU A 131 5.93 20.49 -36.16
C LEU A 131 7.33 20.73 -36.71
N GLY A 132 7.65 20.04 -37.81
CA GLY A 132 8.96 20.12 -38.47
C GLY A 132 10.07 19.31 -37.81
N LYS A 133 9.78 18.51 -36.76
CA LYS A 133 10.76 17.65 -36.08
C LYS A 133 10.42 16.17 -36.26
N THR A 134 11.47 15.34 -36.32
CA THR A 134 11.32 13.89 -36.12
C THR A 134 11.28 13.62 -34.63
N VAL A 135 10.15 13.07 -34.12
CA VAL A 135 9.97 12.72 -32.72
C VAL A 135 10.69 11.41 -32.41
N GLN A 136 11.57 11.41 -31.42
CA GLN A 136 12.46 10.30 -31.07
C GLN A 136 12.49 10.10 -29.56
N VAL A 137 13.06 8.97 -29.09
CA VAL A 137 13.22 8.71 -27.65
C VAL A 137 14.03 9.84 -27.01
N ILE A 138 15.15 10.21 -27.61
CA ILE A 138 15.96 11.38 -27.24
C ILE A 138 15.77 12.44 -28.32
N PRO A 139 15.33 13.67 -28.00
CA PRO A 139 15.10 14.22 -26.66
C PRO A 139 13.65 14.18 -26.17
N HIS A 140 12.67 13.62 -26.94
CA HIS A 140 11.25 13.86 -26.68
C HIS A 140 10.71 13.02 -25.51
N ILE A 141 10.97 11.69 -25.51
CA ILE A 141 10.57 10.82 -24.39
C ILE A 141 11.38 11.17 -23.15
N THR A 142 12.72 11.26 -23.27
CA THR A 142 13.58 11.61 -22.11
C THR A 142 13.26 12.99 -21.55
N GLY A 143 12.95 13.97 -22.41
CA GLY A 143 12.48 15.29 -21.98
C GLY A 143 11.15 15.25 -21.25
N ALA A 144 10.16 14.51 -21.79
CA ALA A 144 8.86 14.36 -21.16
C ALA A 144 8.94 13.70 -19.76
N VAL A 145 9.85 12.72 -19.59
CA VAL A 145 10.13 12.12 -18.28
C VAL A 145 10.69 13.16 -17.32
N GLN A 146 11.73 13.92 -17.73
CA GLN A 146 12.34 14.95 -16.88
C GLN A 146 11.35 16.04 -16.47
N ASP A 147 10.53 16.52 -17.43
CA ASP A 147 9.49 17.54 -17.16
C ASP A 147 8.45 17.00 -16.16
N TRP A 148 8.06 15.74 -16.29
CA TRP A 148 7.13 15.10 -15.37
C TRP A 148 7.70 14.99 -13.96
N LEU A 149 8.93 14.50 -13.82
CA LEU A 149 9.59 14.35 -12.53
C LEU A 149 9.70 15.71 -11.80
N GLU A 150 10.11 16.75 -12.52
CA GLU A 150 10.28 18.09 -11.94
C GLU A 150 8.92 18.70 -11.55
N GLU A 151 7.91 18.58 -12.39
CA GLU A 151 6.56 19.09 -12.12
C GLU A 151 5.95 18.44 -10.87
N VAL A 152 5.98 17.11 -10.80
CA VAL A 152 5.34 16.35 -9.70
C VAL A 152 6.13 16.49 -8.40
N ALA A 153 7.46 16.58 -8.47
CA ALA A 153 8.29 16.76 -7.27
C ALA A 153 7.93 18.03 -6.46
N HIS A 154 7.37 19.04 -7.11
CA HIS A 154 6.98 20.29 -6.45
C HIS A 154 5.54 20.30 -5.91
N ARG A 155 4.77 19.22 -6.12
CA ARG A 155 3.39 19.14 -5.61
C ARG A 155 3.37 18.76 -4.14
N PRO A 156 2.65 19.51 -3.28
CA PRO A 156 2.45 19.13 -1.88
C PRO A 156 1.85 17.74 -1.73
N ALA A 157 2.30 16.99 -0.71
CA ALA A 157 1.82 15.63 -0.46
C ALA A 157 1.55 15.35 1.03
N ASP A 158 1.90 16.29 1.92
CA ASP A 158 1.80 16.16 3.38
C ASP A 158 0.56 16.86 3.99
N GLY A 159 -0.39 17.26 3.15
CA GLY A 159 -1.59 17.98 3.55
C GLY A 159 -1.37 19.50 3.74
N SER A 160 -0.15 20.01 3.56
CA SER A 160 0.13 21.44 3.51
C SER A 160 0.05 21.98 2.07
N ASP A 161 0.01 23.30 1.91
CA ASP A 161 0.09 23.97 0.61
C ASP A 161 1.55 24.27 0.20
N GLU A 162 2.52 23.85 0.99
CA GLU A 162 3.93 24.14 0.75
C GLU A 162 4.62 23.04 -0.08
N ALA A 163 5.45 23.46 -1.05
CA ALA A 163 6.19 22.51 -1.87
C ALA A 163 7.16 21.64 -1.04
N PRO A 164 7.39 20.38 -1.43
CA PRO A 164 8.39 19.54 -0.81
C PRO A 164 9.81 20.11 -0.91
N ASP A 165 10.65 19.76 0.06
CA ASP A 165 12.08 20.10 0.08
C ASP A 165 12.91 18.97 -0.55
N ALA A 166 12.38 17.74 -0.57
CA ALA A 166 13.03 16.56 -1.12
C ALA A 166 12.04 15.65 -1.86
N CYS A 167 12.51 15.07 -2.95
CA CYS A 167 11.77 14.10 -3.75
C CYS A 167 12.56 12.80 -3.87
N ILE A 168 11.93 11.68 -3.53
CA ILE A 168 12.48 10.35 -3.72
C ILE A 168 11.93 9.79 -5.02
N ILE A 169 12.80 9.34 -5.90
CA ILE A 169 12.45 8.75 -7.20
C ILE A 169 12.90 7.29 -7.18
N GLU A 170 11.99 6.36 -7.17
CA GLU A 170 12.32 4.94 -7.36
C GLU A 170 12.24 4.57 -8.83
N LEU A 171 13.32 4.00 -9.36
CA LEU A 171 13.34 3.36 -10.67
C LEU A 171 12.92 1.89 -10.53
N GLY A 172 11.74 1.56 -11.00
CA GLY A 172 11.23 0.19 -11.10
C GLY A 172 12.01 -0.67 -12.10
N GLY A 173 11.84 -1.97 -12.01
CA GLY A 173 12.58 -2.93 -12.81
C GLY A 173 14.04 -3.09 -12.36
N THR A 174 14.84 -3.71 -13.21
CA THR A 174 16.28 -3.99 -12.99
C THR A 174 17.09 -3.14 -13.96
N VAL A 175 18.19 -2.55 -13.46
CA VAL A 175 19.13 -1.83 -14.35
C VAL A 175 19.72 -2.81 -15.35
N GLY A 176 19.66 -2.46 -16.64
CA GLY A 176 20.07 -3.32 -17.76
C GLY A 176 18.89 -3.92 -18.55
N ASP A 177 17.68 -3.89 -18.00
CA ASP A 177 16.49 -4.30 -18.74
C ASP A 177 16.18 -3.30 -19.86
N ILE A 178 15.67 -3.80 -20.99
CA ILE A 178 15.37 -2.98 -22.18
C ILE A 178 14.34 -1.89 -21.84
N GLU A 179 13.34 -2.24 -21.05
CA GLU A 179 12.24 -1.36 -20.68
C GLU A 179 12.71 -0.17 -19.84
N SER A 180 13.75 -0.34 -19.02
CA SER A 180 14.27 0.70 -18.14
C SER A 180 15.22 1.67 -18.83
N ALA A 181 15.77 1.32 -20.00
CA ALA A 181 16.81 2.11 -20.68
C ALA A 181 16.44 3.58 -20.95
N PRO A 182 15.22 3.93 -21.44
CA PRO A 182 14.84 5.33 -21.65
C PRO A 182 14.80 6.14 -20.36
N TYR A 183 14.45 5.51 -19.24
CA TYR A 183 14.36 6.15 -17.92
C TYR A 183 15.75 6.37 -17.32
N VAL A 184 16.64 5.38 -17.44
CA VAL A 184 18.04 5.55 -17.01
C VAL A 184 18.69 6.69 -17.78
N GLU A 185 18.46 6.77 -19.09
CA GLU A 185 18.94 7.89 -19.91
C GLU A 185 18.32 9.23 -19.49
N ALA A 186 17.01 9.26 -19.23
CA ALA A 186 16.34 10.46 -18.72
C ALA A 186 16.93 10.92 -17.38
N LEU A 187 17.17 10.00 -16.43
CA LEU A 187 17.78 10.30 -15.13
C LEU A 187 19.25 10.75 -15.27
N ARG A 188 19.99 10.17 -16.23
CA ARG A 188 21.35 10.62 -16.58
C ARG A 188 21.35 12.06 -17.08
N GLN A 189 20.37 12.45 -17.88
CA GLN A 189 20.21 13.84 -18.34
C GLN A 189 19.70 14.75 -17.20
N PHE A 190 18.81 14.24 -16.37
CA PHE A 190 18.19 14.99 -15.27
C PHE A 190 19.21 15.52 -14.27
N GLN A 191 20.29 14.75 -13.98
CA GLN A 191 21.35 15.24 -13.09
C GLN A 191 22.04 16.53 -13.59
N PHE A 192 22.13 16.73 -14.91
CA PHE A 192 22.68 17.96 -15.48
C PHE A 192 21.65 19.10 -15.42
N ARG A 193 20.36 18.76 -15.52
CA ARG A 193 19.27 19.73 -15.50
C ARG A 193 19.08 20.34 -14.10
N VAL A 194 19.09 19.51 -13.06
CA VAL A 194 18.87 19.95 -11.67
C VAL A 194 20.14 20.35 -10.93
N GLY A 195 21.31 20.03 -11.50
CA GLY A 195 22.62 20.20 -10.86
C GLY A 195 23.03 18.97 -10.04
N ARG A 196 24.26 18.53 -10.23
CA ARG A 196 24.79 17.30 -9.60
C ARG A 196 24.73 17.33 -8.06
N GLU A 197 24.84 18.51 -7.49
CA GLU A 197 24.78 18.75 -6.04
C GLU A 197 23.36 18.59 -5.45
N ASN A 198 22.34 18.54 -6.30
CA ASN A 198 20.94 18.42 -5.90
C ASN A 198 20.37 17.01 -6.08
N ILE A 199 21.15 16.07 -6.61
CA ILE A 199 20.70 14.70 -6.86
C ILE A 199 21.69 13.69 -6.27
N THR A 200 21.16 12.66 -5.61
CA THR A 200 21.92 11.55 -5.04
C THR A 200 21.42 10.24 -5.64
N PHE A 201 22.33 9.42 -6.16
CA PHE A 201 22.01 8.11 -6.71
C PHE A 201 22.30 7.00 -5.70
N VAL A 202 21.26 6.28 -5.30
CA VAL A 202 21.31 5.11 -4.43
C VAL A 202 21.07 3.86 -5.27
N HIS A 203 21.96 2.88 -5.18
CA HIS A 203 21.82 1.62 -5.90
C HIS A 203 21.67 0.46 -4.94
N VAL A 204 20.50 -0.22 -5.01
CA VAL A 204 20.20 -1.41 -4.20
C VAL A 204 20.67 -2.65 -4.95
N SER A 205 21.47 -3.50 -4.30
CA SER A 205 22.01 -4.69 -4.89
C SER A 205 22.07 -5.85 -3.91
N LEU A 206 22.36 -7.05 -4.40
CA LEU A 206 22.43 -8.29 -3.62
C LEU A 206 23.86 -8.67 -3.29
N VAL A 207 24.12 -8.97 -2.02
CA VAL A 207 25.32 -9.64 -1.53
C VAL A 207 24.90 -10.97 -0.91
N PRO A 208 24.82 -12.05 -1.71
CA PRO A 208 24.42 -13.35 -1.19
C PRO A 208 25.46 -13.92 -0.22
N VAL A 209 24.98 -14.57 0.82
CA VAL A 209 25.77 -15.34 1.78
C VAL A 209 25.72 -16.81 1.35
N MET A 210 26.90 -17.37 1.00
CA MET A 210 26.99 -18.70 0.40
C MET A 210 27.34 -19.79 1.41
N GLY A 211 26.49 -20.83 1.45
CA GLY A 211 26.74 -22.10 2.07
C GLY A 211 27.09 -22.07 3.56
N PRO A 212 27.58 -23.20 4.12
CA PRO A 212 27.82 -23.30 5.56
C PRO A 212 28.97 -22.43 6.07
N VAL A 213 29.81 -21.88 5.16
CA VAL A 213 30.97 -21.05 5.53
C VAL A 213 30.58 -19.57 5.74
N GLY A 214 29.39 -19.16 5.34
CA GLY A 214 28.93 -17.77 5.51
C GLY A 214 29.68 -16.75 4.64
N GLU A 215 30.31 -17.15 3.52
CA GLU A 215 31.08 -16.26 2.65
C GLU A 215 30.16 -15.31 1.88
N GLN A 216 30.40 -14.00 2.00
CA GLN A 216 29.69 -12.95 1.30
C GLN A 216 30.24 -12.76 -0.13
N LYS A 217 29.37 -12.86 -1.14
CA LYS A 217 29.75 -12.79 -2.55
C LYS A 217 29.44 -11.42 -3.15
N THR A 218 30.48 -10.68 -3.53
CA THR A 218 30.39 -9.30 -4.03
C THR A 218 30.14 -9.20 -5.53
N LYS A 219 30.30 -10.30 -6.29
CA LYS A 219 30.18 -10.28 -7.76
C LYS A 219 28.84 -9.77 -8.29
N PRO A 220 27.67 -10.15 -7.75
CA PRO A 220 26.40 -9.62 -8.24
C PRO A 220 26.36 -8.08 -8.17
N THR A 221 26.74 -7.50 -7.05
CA THR A 221 26.82 -6.04 -6.88
C THR A 221 27.81 -5.38 -7.82
N GLN A 222 29.02 -5.95 -7.99
CA GLN A 222 30.00 -5.45 -8.94
C GLN A 222 29.45 -5.42 -10.37
N HIS A 223 28.69 -6.44 -10.78
CA HIS A 223 28.10 -6.52 -12.13
C HIS A 223 27.04 -5.44 -12.34
N THR A 224 26.09 -5.27 -11.42
CA THR A 224 25.02 -4.28 -11.59
C THR A 224 25.53 -2.85 -11.55
N VAL A 225 26.51 -2.56 -10.70
CA VAL A 225 27.17 -1.24 -10.67
C VAL A 225 27.96 -0.97 -11.95
N LYS A 226 28.63 -2.00 -12.50
CA LYS A 226 29.30 -1.89 -13.80
C LYS A 226 28.30 -1.56 -14.91
N GLU A 227 27.13 -2.22 -14.92
CA GLU A 227 26.03 -1.96 -15.86
C GLU A 227 25.56 -0.52 -15.74
N LEU A 228 25.16 -0.08 -14.53
CA LEU A 228 24.70 1.28 -14.26
C LEU A 228 25.72 2.34 -14.72
N ARG A 229 27.00 2.11 -14.44
CA ARG A 229 28.08 3.00 -14.89
C ARG A 229 28.26 2.99 -16.40
N GLY A 230 28.06 1.83 -17.06
CA GLY A 230 28.01 1.72 -18.50
C GLY A 230 26.92 2.58 -19.15
N LEU A 231 25.82 2.80 -18.43
CA LEU A 231 24.74 3.70 -18.81
C LEU A 231 24.97 5.16 -18.40
N GLY A 232 26.14 5.48 -17.80
CA GLY A 232 26.55 6.84 -17.47
C GLY A 232 26.09 7.38 -16.12
N ILE A 233 25.62 6.53 -15.22
CA ILE A 233 25.27 6.87 -13.84
C ILE A 233 26.24 6.18 -12.88
N THR A 234 26.86 6.95 -11.99
CA THR A 234 27.67 6.42 -10.89
C THR A 234 26.88 6.55 -9.59
N PRO A 235 26.68 5.45 -8.84
CA PRO A 235 25.99 5.55 -7.56
C PRO A 235 26.83 6.30 -6.53
N ASP A 236 26.18 7.10 -5.70
CA ASP A 236 26.78 7.75 -4.54
C ASP A 236 26.76 6.83 -3.32
N ILE A 237 25.71 6.00 -3.23
CA ILE A 237 25.44 5.10 -2.11
C ILE A 237 25.10 3.73 -2.67
N LEU A 238 25.68 2.69 -2.07
CA LEU A 238 25.29 1.30 -2.29
C LEU A 238 24.51 0.79 -1.08
N VAL A 239 23.33 0.24 -1.32
CA VAL A 239 22.55 -0.47 -0.30
C VAL A 239 22.59 -1.96 -0.65
N CYS A 240 23.30 -2.73 0.15
CA CYS A 240 23.61 -4.12 -0.10
C CYS A 240 22.66 -5.02 0.70
N ARG A 241 21.69 -5.61 0.03
CA ARG A 241 20.78 -6.59 0.60
C ARG A 241 21.52 -7.91 0.88
N SER A 242 21.44 -8.40 2.11
CA SER A 242 22.10 -9.62 2.55
C SER A 242 21.29 -10.29 3.69
N SER A 243 21.50 -11.57 3.94
CA SER A 243 20.93 -12.25 5.11
C SER A 243 21.64 -11.94 6.44
N ALA A 244 22.86 -11.40 6.35
CA ALA A 244 23.68 -11.04 7.52
C ALA A 244 24.37 -9.68 7.29
N PRO A 245 24.78 -8.96 8.36
CA PRO A 245 25.56 -7.74 8.23
C PRO A 245 26.78 -7.92 7.35
N LEU A 246 27.11 -6.91 6.53
CA LEU A 246 28.36 -6.91 5.75
C LEU A 246 29.56 -6.83 6.69
N ASN A 247 30.56 -7.71 6.45
CA ASN A 247 31.83 -7.58 7.10
C ASN A 247 32.70 -6.47 6.45
N ASP A 248 33.71 -5.99 7.15
CA ASP A 248 34.54 -4.86 6.71
C ASP A 248 35.31 -5.18 5.42
N GLU A 249 35.81 -6.41 5.27
CA GLU A 249 36.52 -6.84 4.06
C GLU A 249 35.59 -6.78 2.81
N THR A 250 34.34 -7.22 2.96
CA THR A 250 33.32 -7.15 1.92
C THR A 250 32.98 -5.70 1.58
N ARG A 251 32.83 -4.85 2.59
CA ARG A 251 32.55 -3.42 2.44
C ARG A 251 33.68 -2.71 1.68
N GLU A 252 34.93 -2.89 2.10
CA GLU A 252 36.11 -2.31 1.45
C GLU A 252 36.26 -2.79 0.00
N LYS A 253 36.04 -4.09 -0.25
CA LYS A 253 36.07 -4.67 -1.58
C LYS A 253 34.98 -4.09 -2.49
N LEU A 254 33.76 -3.92 -2.01
CA LEU A 254 32.68 -3.29 -2.76
C LEU A 254 33.01 -1.82 -3.04
N ALA A 255 33.50 -1.08 -2.05
CA ALA A 255 33.91 0.32 -2.20
C ALA A 255 34.92 0.47 -3.31
N ALA A 256 35.98 -0.34 -3.29
CA ALA A 256 37.05 -0.31 -4.30
C ALA A 256 36.57 -0.65 -5.71
N PHE A 257 35.76 -1.72 -5.88
CA PHE A 257 35.28 -2.16 -7.19
C PHE A 257 34.16 -1.30 -7.78
N CYS A 258 33.31 -0.73 -6.90
CA CYS A 258 32.16 0.07 -7.30
C CYS A 258 32.46 1.58 -7.35
N HIS A 259 33.65 1.99 -6.91
CA HIS A 259 34.09 3.38 -6.84
C HIS A 259 33.17 4.28 -6.01
N VAL A 260 32.82 3.79 -4.84
CA VAL A 260 32.09 4.53 -3.80
C VAL A 260 32.95 4.59 -2.54
N ALA A 261 32.70 5.57 -1.68
CA ALA A 261 33.37 5.63 -0.38
C ALA A 261 32.97 4.42 0.49
N PRO A 262 33.87 3.84 1.30
CA PRO A 262 33.54 2.72 2.19
C PRO A 262 32.33 3.01 3.09
N GLU A 263 32.21 4.25 3.56
CA GLU A 263 31.12 4.74 4.39
C GLU A 263 29.79 4.75 3.63
N ALA A 264 29.81 4.83 2.31
CA ALA A 264 28.63 4.82 1.45
C ALA A 264 28.17 3.41 1.04
N VAL A 265 28.84 2.35 1.53
CA VAL A 265 28.40 0.97 1.35
C VAL A 265 27.60 0.54 2.56
N MET A 266 26.27 0.60 2.44
CA MET A 266 25.31 0.28 3.50
C MET A 266 24.93 -1.20 3.48
N SER A 267 24.83 -1.81 4.66
CA SER A 267 24.30 -3.16 4.84
C SER A 267 22.79 -3.10 5.08
N ALA A 268 22.00 -3.68 4.19
CA ALA A 268 20.57 -3.88 4.39
C ALA A 268 20.30 -5.37 4.65
N HIS A 269 20.66 -5.83 5.85
CA HIS A 269 20.50 -7.22 6.24
C HIS A 269 19.11 -7.51 6.84
N ASP A 270 18.82 -8.79 7.08
CA ASP A 270 17.56 -9.22 7.69
C ASP A 270 17.39 -8.62 9.08
N VAL A 271 16.21 -8.07 9.32
CA VAL A 271 15.80 -7.46 10.60
C VAL A 271 14.47 -8.06 11.04
N PRO A 272 14.13 -8.03 12.36
CA PRO A 272 12.91 -8.64 12.88
C PRO A 272 11.63 -8.10 12.23
N ASN A 273 11.60 -6.81 11.92
CA ASN A 273 10.51 -6.16 11.20
C ASN A 273 11.01 -4.98 10.36
N ILE A 274 10.23 -4.57 9.34
CA ILE A 274 10.65 -3.54 8.37
C ILE A 274 10.84 -2.14 8.97
N TYR A 275 10.27 -1.88 10.16
CA TYR A 275 10.41 -0.59 10.84
C TYR A 275 11.82 -0.37 11.44
N HIS A 276 12.63 -1.42 11.52
CA HIS A 276 14.06 -1.31 11.84
C HIS A 276 14.91 -0.78 10.68
N VAL A 277 14.45 -0.86 9.42
CA VAL A 277 15.29 -0.51 8.26
C VAL A 277 15.74 0.95 8.28
N PRO A 278 14.87 1.96 8.54
CA PRO A 278 15.33 3.34 8.66
C PRO A 278 16.37 3.52 9.79
N LEU A 279 16.17 2.84 10.91
CA LEU A 279 17.08 2.90 12.07
C LEU A 279 18.44 2.31 11.73
N MET A 280 18.45 1.15 11.09
CA MET A 280 19.68 0.47 10.63
C MET A 280 20.47 1.32 9.64
N LEU A 281 19.82 1.99 8.71
CA LEU A 281 20.49 2.90 7.75
C LEU A 281 21.00 4.16 8.45
N HIS A 282 20.26 4.70 9.42
CA HIS A 282 20.69 5.81 10.25
C HIS A 282 21.96 5.48 11.04
N GLU A 283 21.99 4.34 11.72
CA GLU A 283 23.12 3.87 12.55
C GLU A 283 24.41 3.67 11.72
N GLN A 284 24.28 3.41 10.43
CA GLN A 284 25.41 3.32 9.50
C GLN A 284 25.85 4.68 8.92
N GLY A 285 25.28 5.80 9.37
CA GLY A 285 25.70 7.15 8.99
C GLY A 285 25.08 7.65 7.67
N LEU A 286 23.95 7.09 7.22
CA LEU A 286 23.32 7.54 5.96
C LEU A 286 22.95 9.03 5.97
N CYS A 287 22.53 9.57 7.13
CA CYS A 287 22.19 10.99 7.27
C CYS A 287 23.42 11.91 7.04
N ASP A 288 24.60 11.49 7.47
CA ASP A 288 25.85 12.26 7.25
C ASP A 288 26.18 12.34 5.75
N ILE A 289 25.99 11.23 5.03
CA ILE A 289 26.22 11.18 3.57
C ILE A 289 25.19 12.06 2.83
N LEU A 290 23.93 12.02 3.27
CA LEU A 290 22.87 12.88 2.72
C LEU A 290 23.00 14.34 3.17
N LYS A 291 23.91 14.63 4.13
CA LYS A 291 24.14 15.95 4.71
C LYS A 291 22.90 16.56 5.37
N VAL A 292 22.20 15.75 6.16
CA VAL A 292 20.99 16.13 6.88
C VAL A 292 21.12 15.84 8.38
N ASP A 293 20.53 16.69 9.22
CA ASP A 293 20.49 16.49 10.68
C ASP A 293 19.25 15.68 11.05
N SER A 294 19.42 14.40 11.31
CA SER A 294 18.34 13.48 11.65
C SER A 294 17.72 13.70 13.03
N ASN A 295 18.25 14.60 13.85
CA ASN A 295 17.74 14.91 15.19
C ASN A 295 16.89 16.18 15.21
N ALA A 296 16.55 16.73 14.04
CA ALA A 296 15.73 17.93 13.94
C ALA A 296 14.27 17.71 14.38
N THR A 297 13.80 16.45 14.38
CA THR A 297 12.44 16.07 14.79
C THR A 297 12.43 14.76 15.58
N ASP A 298 11.28 14.43 16.19
CA ASP A 298 11.10 13.20 16.98
C ASP A 298 10.77 11.96 16.10
N VAL A 299 10.78 12.07 14.79
CA VAL A 299 10.37 10.99 13.87
C VAL A 299 11.17 9.71 14.09
N LEU A 300 12.50 9.77 14.17
CA LEU A 300 13.34 8.59 14.45
C LEU A 300 13.05 7.95 15.81
N GLN A 301 12.77 8.76 16.83
CA GLN A 301 12.41 8.23 18.15
C GLN A 301 11.06 7.50 18.11
N GLN A 302 10.08 8.03 17.37
CA GLN A 302 8.79 7.37 17.17
C GLN A 302 8.99 6.03 16.46
N TRP A 303 9.81 5.99 15.41
CA TRP A 303 10.13 4.76 14.68
C TRP A 303 10.83 3.73 15.57
N ARG A 304 11.76 4.15 16.44
CA ARG A 304 12.43 3.26 17.40
C ARG A 304 11.44 2.66 18.39
N VAL A 305 10.55 3.48 18.95
CA VAL A 305 9.50 2.99 19.86
C VAL A 305 8.60 1.99 19.16
N MET A 306 8.16 2.28 17.95
CA MET A 306 7.27 1.41 17.15
C MET A 306 7.94 0.08 16.79
N ALA A 307 9.18 0.12 16.28
CA ALA A 307 9.92 -1.09 15.90
C ALA A 307 10.13 -2.01 17.11
N HIS A 308 10.55 -1.43 18.24
CA HIS A 308 10.74 -2.18 19.49
C HIS A 308 9.42 -2.71 20.06
N HIS A 309 8.35 -1.91 20.00
CA HIS A 309 7.03 -2.35 20.45
C HIS A 309 6.60 -3.63 19.71
N LEU A 310 6.72 -3.63 18.39
CA LEU A 310 6.38 -4.80 17.57
C LEU A 310 7.20 -6.04 17.92
N ASP A 311 8.50 -5.87 18.25
CA ASP A 311 9.38 -6.99 18.66
C ASP A 311 8.99 -7.58 20.04
N THR A 312 8.35 -6.80 20.90
CA THR A 312 8.00 -7.20 22.26
C THR A 312 6.61 -7.82 22.39
N LEU A 313 5.80 -7.77 21.34
CA LEU A 313 4.47 -8.38 21.33
C LEU A 313 4.57 -9.91 21.41
N SER A 314 3.95 -10.50 22.41
CA SER A 314 4.01 -11.94 22.70
C SER A 314 2.66 -12.64 22.74
N GLU A 315 1.59 -11.94 23.14
CA GLU A 315 0.23 -12.49 23.17
C GLU A 315 -0.34 -12.52 21.75
N GLU A 316 -0.56 -13.70 21.21
CA GLU A 316 -1.05 -13.89 19.86
C GLU A 316 -2.54 -13.61 19.75
N ILE A 317 -2.96 -13.07 18.60
CA ILE A 317 -4.35 -12.97 18.17
C ILE A 317 -4.50 -13.54 16.77
N HIS A 318 -5.41 -14.49 16.62
CA HIS A 318 -5.68 -15.20 15.39
C HIS A 318 -6.86 -14.54 14.65
N ILE A 319 -6.63 -14.09 13.43
CA ILE A 319 -7.66 -13.53 12.53
C ILE A 319 -7.73 -14.38 11.27
N ALA A 320 -8.91 -14.97 11.05
CA ALA A 320 -9.20 -15.71 9.83
C ALA A 320 -9.36 -14.73 8.65
N MET A 321 -8.49 -14.81 7.66
CA MET A 321 -8.59 -14.07 6.41
C MET A 321 -9.12 -14.98 5.30
N VAL A 322 -10.41 -14.83 4.97
CA VAL A 322 -11.10 -15.66 3.96
C VAL A 322 -10.99 -15.00 2.59
N GLY A 323 -10.01 -15.41 1.80
CA GLY A 323 -9.60 -14.77 0.55
C GLY A 323 -9.63 -15.68 -0.67
N LYS A 324 -9.28 -15.10 -1.83
CA LYS A 324 -9.15 -15.78 -3.13
C LYS A 324 -7.70 -15.98 -3.58
N TYR A 325 -6.75 -15.27 -2.97
CA TYR A 325 -5.34 -15.21 -3.37
C TYR A 325 -4.42 -15.53 -2.18
N THR A 326 -4.81 -16.54 -1.41
CA THR A 326 -4.19 -16.87 -0.12
C THR A 326 -2.73 -17.32 -0.20
N ASN A 327 -2.29 -17.76 -1.39
CA ASN A 327 -0.91 -18.19 -1.65
C ASN A 327 0.05 -17.03 -2.01
N LEU A 328 -0.46 -15.79 -2.11
CA LEU A 328 0.32 -14.62 -2.49
C LEU A 328 0.02 -13.45 -1.54
N SER A 329 0.88 -13.25 -0.55
CA SER A 329 0.72 -12.19 0.47
C SER A 329 0.64 -10.77 -0.13
N ASP A 330 1.37 -10.54 -1.23
CA ASP A 330 1.41 -9.22 -1.88
C ASP A 330 0.06 -8.81 -2.50
N ALA A 331 -0.83 -9.78 -2.80
CA ALA A 331 -2.19 -9.48 -3.26
C ALA A 331 -3.06 -8.80 -2.19
N TYR A 332 -2.68 -8.89 -0.92
CA TYR A 332 -3.39 -8.33 0.23
C TYR A 332 -2.48 -7.48 1.13
N LEU A 333 -1.41 -6.91 0.58
CA LEU A 333 -0.38 -6.23 1.36
C LEU A 333 -0.97 -5.13 2.27
N SER A 334 -1.85 -4.27 1.75
CA SER A 334 -2.48 -3.20 2.55
C SER A 334 -3.41 -3.74 3.63
N VAL A 335 -4.13 -4.84 3.37
CA VAL A 335 -4.96 -5.52 4.37
C VAL A 335 -4.08 -6.08 5.51
N ILE A 336 -3.00 -6.78 5.16
CA ILE A 336 -2.03 -7.30 6.13
C ILE A 336 -1.43 -6.18 6.97
N LYS A 337 -1.00 -5.08 6.34
CA LYS A 337 -0.44 -3.92 7.05
C LYS A 337 -1.46 -3.28 7.97
N SER A 338 -2.71 -3.16 7.55
CA SER A 338 -3.78 -2.59 8.38
C SER A 338 -4.11 -3.46 9.59
N LEU A 339 -4.13 -4.80 9.42
CA LEU A 339 -4.24 -5.74 10.54
C LEU A 339 -3.05 -5.62 11.49
N GLN A 340 -1.81 -5.50 10.97
CA GLN A 340 -0.61 -5.29 11.79
C GLN A 340 -0.69 -4.00 12.60
N HIS A 341 -1.09 -2.87 11.97
CA HIS A 341 -1.25 -1.59 12.66
C HIS A 341 -2.32 -1.66 13.77
N ALA A 342 -3.44 -2.33 13.49
CA ALA A 342 -4.51 -2.51 14.47
C ALA A 342 -4.08 -3.45 15.62
N ALA A 343 -3.37 -4.54 15.32
CA ALA A 343 -2.87 -5.47 16.32
C ALA A 343 -1.86 -4.81 17.27
N MET A 344 -0.96 -3.98 16.73
CA MET A 344 -0.06 -3.15 17.55
C MET A 344 -0.83 -2.22 18.48
N ALA A 345 -1.93 -1.63 18.02
CA ALA A 345 -2.74 -0.70 18.81
C ALA A 345 -3.51 -1.37 19.97
N VAL A 346 -3.69 -2.68 19.92
CA VAL A 346 -4.33 -3.49 20.98
C VAL A 346 -3.34 -4.37 21.74
N ASP A 347 -2.04 -4.15 21.55
CA ASP A 347 -0.94 -4.89 22.20
C ASP A 347 -1.00 -6.42 21.94
N ARG A 348 -1.19 -6.81 20.67
CA ARG A 348 -1.25 -8.22 20.26
C ARG A 348 -0.30 -8.53 19.11
N LYS A 349 0.29 -9.73 19.14
CA LYS A 349 1.03 -10.30 18.01
C LYS A 349 0.04 -10.91 17.03
N LEU A 350 -0.07 -10.33 15.84
CA LEU A 350 -0.98 -10.80 14.80
C LEU A 350 -0.55 -12.15 14.23
N VAL A 351 -1.47 -13.09 14.18
CA VAL A 351 -1.40 -14.33 13.39
C VAL A 351 -2.55 -14.31 12.39
N ILE A 352 -2.24 -14.44 11.11
CA ILE A 352 -3.25 -14.51 10.05
C ILE A 352 -3.46 -15.96 9.68
N ASP A 353 -4.66 -16.46 9.94
CA ASP A 353 -5.08 -17.79 9.51
C ASP A 353 -5.66 -17.67 8.09
N TRP A 354 -4.85 -18.02 7.10
CA TRP A 354 -5.21 -17.95 5.71
C TRP A 354 -6.20 -19.04 5.32
N ILE A 355 -7.37 -18.65 4.82
CA ILE A 355 -8.41 -19.57 4.37
C ILE A 355 -8.74 -19.27 2.91
N GLU A 356 -8.45 -20.23 2.02
CA GLU A 356 -8.94 -20.18 0.65
C GLU A 356 -10.46 -20.36 0.68
N ALA A 357 -11.19 -19.37 0.19
CA ALA A 357 -12.64 -19.31 0.34
C ALA A 357 -13.34 -20.55 -0.24
N SER A 358 -12.89 -21.06 -1.39
CA SER A 358 -13.44 -22.26 -2.01
C SER A 358 -13.36 -23.50 -1.12
N HIS A 359 -12.39 -23.58 -0.19
CA HIS A 359 -12.27 -24.73 0.73
C HIS A 359 -13.39 -24.78 1.79
N LEU A 360 -14.16 -23.71 1.96
CA LEU A 360 -15.33 -23.71 2.85
C LEU A 360 -16.59 -24.29 2.16
N GLU A 361 -16.60 -24.37 0.84
CA GLU A 361 -17.76 -24.76 0.04
C GLU A 361 -18.08 -26.25 0.21
N SER A 362 -19.38 -26.59 0.14
CA SER A 362 -19.85 -27.96 0.41
C SER A 362 -19.44 -28.96 -0.68
N ASP A 363 -19.21 -28.48 -1.89
CA ASP A 363 -18.82 -29.25 -3.07
C ASP A 363 -17.30 -29.34 -3.27
N TRP A 364 -16.49 -28.75 -2.37
CA TRP A 364 -15.04 -28.89 -2.43
C TRP A 364 -14.63 -30.36 -2.26
N GLU A 365 -13.94 -30.91 -3.27
CA GLU A 365 -13.65 -32.33 -3.37
C GLU A 365 -12.74 -32.88 -2.25
N ASN A 366 -11.78 -32.06 -1.77
CA ASN A 366 -10.85 -32.48 -0.73
C ASN A 366 -11.44 -32.23 0.67
N ALA A 367 -11.95 -33.31 1.28
CA ALA A 367 -12.59 -33.26 2.59
C ALA A 367 -11.63 -32.85 3.74
N ASP A 368 -10.33 -33.15 3.62
CA ASP A 368 -9.35 -32.77 4.64
C ASP A 368 -9.05 -31.29 4.59
N GLU A 369 -8.86 -30.70 3.39
CA GLU A 369 -8.69 -29.26 3.21
C GLU A 369 -9.94 -28.50 3.68
N ARG A 370 -11.14 -28.98 3.33
CA ARG A 370 -12.40 -28.39 3.81
C ARG A 370 -12.50 -28.42 5.33
N LYS A 371 -12.18 -29.55 5.94
CA LYS A 371 -12.18 -29.67 7.40
C LYS A 371 -11.18 -28.70 8.03
N GLN A 372 -9.96 -28.63 7.52
CA GLN A 372 -8.92 -27.72 8.01
C GLN A 372 -9.37 -26.24 7.90
N ALA A 373 -9.96 -25.85 6.77
CA ALA A 373 -10.48 -24.50 6.58
C ALA A 373 -11.55 -24.14 7.61
N TRP A 374 -12.52 -25.03 7.85
CA TRP A 374 -13.55 -24.83 8.88
C TRP A 374 -13.00 -24.85 10.31
N ASP A 375 -12.02 -25.71 10.61
CA ASP A 375 -11.40 -25.75 11.93
C ASP A 375 -10.62 -24.44 12.19
N SER A 376 -9.88 -23.92 11.21
CA SER A 376 -9.20 -22.63 11.30
C SER A 376 -10.18 -21.46 11.49
N LEU A 377 -11.28 -21.44 10.71
CA LEU A 377 -12.30 -20.41 10.83
C LEU A 377 -12.93 -20.37 12.23
N LYS A 378 -13.22 -21.55 12.80
CA LYS A 378 -13.84 -21.69 14.13
C LYS A 378 -12.92 -21.34 15.30
N GLN A 379 -11.60 -21.44 15.10
CA GLN A 379 -10.61 -21.14 16.14
C GLN A 379 -10.21 -19.67 16.16
N ALA A 380 -10.44 -18.95 15.07
CA ALA A 380 -10.07 -17.54 14.96
C ALA A 380 -10.91 -16.64 15.88
N ALA A 381 -10.27 -15.62 16.45
CA ALA A 381 -10.91 -14.61 17.30
C ALA A 381 -11.73 -13.58 16.52
N GLY A 382 -11.52 -13.50 15.21
CA GLY A 382 -12.24 -12.62 14.30
C GLY A 382 -12.10 -13.07 12.85
N VAL A 383 -13.03 -12.67 12.01
CA VAL A 383 -13.12 -13.02 10.58
C VAL A 383 -13.00 -11.76 9.74
N LEU A 384 -12.11 -11.77 8.76
CA LEU A 384 -11.97 -10.73 7.75
C LEU A 384 -12.21 -11.32 6.37
N VAL A 385 -13.14 -10.70 5.63
CA VAL A 385 -13.40 -11.03 4.22
C VAL A 385 -13.00 -9.83 3.36
N PRO A 386 -11.85 -9.89 2.66
CA PRO A 386 -11.35 -8.77 1.85
C PRO A 386 -12.09 -8.66 0.53
N GLY A 387 -11.85 -7.53 -0.16
CA GLY A 387 -12.27 -7.29 -1.53
C GLY A 387 -11.76 -8.34 -2.52
N GLY A 388 -12.31 -8.32 -3.72
CA GLY A 388 -11.90 -9.19 -4.82
C GLY A 388 -12.91 -9.14 -5.96
N PHE A 389 -12.54 -9.65 -7.14
CA PHE A 389 -13.37 -9.73 -8.34
C PHE A 389 -13.62 -11.17 -8.76
N GLY A 390 -14.71 -11.39 -9.51
CA GLY A 390 -15.08 -12.69 -10.06
C GLY A 390 -15.75 -13.63 -9.05
N ASP A 391 -16.24 -14.75 -9.54
CA ASP A 391 -17.16 -15.67 -8.87
C ASP A 391 -16.49 -16.74 -7.98
N ARG A 392 -15.20 -17.05 -8.20
CA ARG A 392 -14.48 -18.10 -7.46
C ARG A 392 -14.48 -17.84 -5.95
N GLY A 393 -14.95 -18.80 -5.16
CA GLY A 393 -14.93 -18.76 -3.69
C GLY A 393 -15.96 -17.80 -3.08
N VAL A 394 -16.95 -17.34 -3.84
CA VAL A 394 -18.01 -16.45 -3.34
C VAL A 394 -18.88 -17.15 -2.31
N GLU A 395 -19.33 -18.38 -2.58
CA GLU A 395 -20.15 -19.13 -1.63
C GLU A 395 -19.38 -19.42 -0.34
N GLY A 396 -18.09 -19.72 -0.41
CA GLY A 396 -17.26 -19.88 0.79
C GLY A 396 -17.15 -18.61 1.63
N LYS A 397 -17.10 -17.43 1.00
CA LYS A 397 -17.14 -16.14 1.71
C LYS A 397 -18.51 -15.88 2.34
N ILE A 398 -19.61 -16.25 1.66
CA ILE A 398 -20.98 -16.17 2.21
C ILE A 398 -21.09 -17.07 3.45
N LEU A 399 -20.59 -18.31 3.39
CA LEU A 399 -20.55 -19.23 4.54
C LEU A 399 -19.71 -18.70 5.70
N ALA A 400 -18.59 -18.02 5.43
CA ALA A 400 -17.80 -17.39 6.48
C ALA A 400 -18.54 -16.23 7.16
N ALA A 401 -19.28 -15.42 6.38
CA ALA A 401 -20.13 -14.35 6.90
C ALA A 401 -21.29 -14.91 7.75
N GLU A 402 -21.95 -15.99 7.31
CA GLU A 402 -22.98 -16.70 8.08
C GLU A 402 -22.44 -17.23 9.40
N TYR A 403 -21.29 -17.89 9.36
CA TYR A 403 -20.62 -18.38 10.58
C TYR A 403 -20.37 -17.23 11.55
N ALA A 404 -19.75 -16.15 11.11
CA ALA A 404 -19.44 -15.01 11.97
C ALA A 404 -20.71 -14.40 12.60
N ARG A 405 -21.76 -14.21 11.80
CA ARG A 405 -23.04 -13.68 12.26
C ARG A 405 -23.71 -14.57 13.31
N THR A 406 -23.79 -15.87 13.04
CA THR A 406 -24.52 -16.83 13.90
C THR A 406 -23.75 -17.22 15.16
N SER A 407 -22.41 -17.20 15.12
CA SER A 407 -21.54 -17.49 16.27
C SER A 407 -21.16 -16.26 17.11
N SER A 408 -21.61 -15.07 16.73
CA SER A 408 -21.19 -13.80 17.34
C SER A 408 -19.67 -13.58 17.29
N THR A 409 -18.99 -14.12 16.28
CA THR A 409 -17.57 -13.88 16.05
C THR A 409 -17.37 -12.53 15.35
N PRO A 410 -16.48 -11.65 15.82
CA PRO A 410 -16.19 -10.37 15.17
C PRO A 410 -15.92 -10.52 13.66
N TYR A 411 -16.58 -9.69 12.85
CA TYR A 411 -16.52 -9.73 11.38
C TYR A 411 -16.21 -8.36 10.78
N LEU A 412 -15.32 -8.34 9.81
CA LEU A 412 -15.10 -7.20 8.93
C LEU A 412 -15.16 -7.63 7.47
N GLY A 413 -16.15 -7.12 6.74
CA GLY A 413 -16.28 -7.31 5.30
C GLY A 413 -15.88 -6.06 4.53
N ILE A 414 -14.91 -6.18 3.60
CA ILE A 414 -14.40 -5.06 2.80
C ILE A 414 -14.83 -5.24 1.35
N CYS A 415 -15.48 -4.24 0.76
CA CYS A 415 -15.92 -4.20 -0.64
C CYS A 415 -16.76 -5.45 -0.98
N LEU A 416 -16.21 -6.47 -1.65
CA LEU A 416 -16.89 -7.75 -1.86
C LEU A 416 -17.30 -8.40 -0.53
N GLY A 417 -16.53 -8.21 0.55
CA GLY A 417 -16.89 -8.73 1.87
C GLY A 417 -18.18 -8.14 2.45
N LEU A 418 -18.43 -6.84 2.23
CA LEU A 418 -19.73 -6.23 2.53
C LEU A 418 -20.83 -6.86 1.68
N GLN A 419 -20.58 -7.04 0.38
CA GLN A 419 -21.58 -7.55 -0.57
C GLN A 419 -21.98 -8.99 -0.27
N VAL A 420 -21.03 -9.89 0.00
CA VAL A 420 -21.34 -11.29 0.35
C VAL A 420 -22.09 -11.41 1.68
N ALA A 421 -21.77 -10.56 2.67
CA ALA A 421 -22.50 -10.52 3.93
C ALA A 421 -23.94 -10.01 3.73
N THR A 422 -24.16 -9.07 2.82
CA THR A 422 -25.51 -8.62 2.45
C THR A 422 -26.30 -9.73 1.74
N ILE A 423 -25.65 -10.47 0.81
CA ILE A 423 -26.27 -11.63 0.14
C ILE A 423 -26.65 -12.70 1.17
N GLU A 424 -25.72 -13.04 2.07
CA GLU A 424 -25.97 -13.98 3.17
C GLU A 424 -27.19 -13.60 3.99
N PHE A 425 -27.24 -12.32 4.39
CA PHE A 425 -28.35 -11.80 5.20
C PHE A 425 -29.69 -11.88 4.46
N CYS A 426 -29.72 -11.55 3.18
CA CYS A 426 -30.91 -11.69 2.33
C CYS A 426 -31.36 -13.16 2.21
N ARG A 427 -30.43 -14.11 2.06
CA ARG A 427 -30.75 -15.54 1.95
C ARG A 427 -31.28 -16.12 3.27
N ASN A 428 -30.56 -15.91 4.36
CA ASN A 428 -30.74 -16.67 5.59
C ASN A 428 -31.60 -15.94 6.63
N VAL A 429 -31.73 -14.61 6.56
CA VAL A 429 -32.56 -13.82 7.49
C VAL A 429 -33.86 -13.37 6.84
N LEU A 430 -33.81 -12.86 5.59
CA LEU A 430 -35.01 -12.42 4.86
C LEU A 430 -35.70 -13.56 4.11
N GLY A 431 -35.05 -14.73 3.93
CA GLY A 431 -35.65 -15.89 3.25
C GLY A 431 -35.66 -15.80 1.72
N PHE A 432 -34.85 -14.92 1.11
CA PHE A 432 -34.65 -14.86 -0.34
C PHE A 432 -33.57 -15.85 -0.76
N GLU A 433 -33.88 -17.15 -0.78
CA GLU A 433 -32.91 -18.25 -0.98
C GLU A 433 -32.07 -18.10 -2.26
N ASP A 434 -32.62 -17.46 -3.32
CA ASP A 434 -31.95 -17.21 -4.59
C ASP A 434 -31.23 -15.85 -4.65
N SER A 435 -31.14 -15.11 -3.53
CA SER A 435 -30.47 -13.80 -3.53
C SER A 435 -29.00 -13.90 -3.89
N ASN A 436 -28.55 -13.02 -4.78
CA ASN A 436 -27.18 -13.01 -5.29
C ASN A 436 -26.76 -11.59 -5.76
N SER A 437 -25.55 -11.50 -6.31
CA SER A 437 -25.08 -10.34 -7.07
C SER A 437 -25.33 -10.53 -8.56
N THR A 438 -25.73 -9.47 -9.26
CA THR A 438 -25.77 -9.46 -10.73
C THR A 438 -24.39 -9.57 -11.39
N GLU A 439 -23.31 -9.55 -10.61
CA GLU A 439 -21.96 -9.89 -11.09
C GLU A 439 -21.82 -11.39 -11.34
N PHE A 440 -22.46 -12.23 -10.49
CA PHE A 440 -22.29 -13.69 -10.51
C PHE A 440 -23.46 -14.37 -11.21
N ASP A 441 -24.66 -13.79 -11.13
CA ASP A 441 -25.87 -14.27 -11.79
C ASP A 441 -26.69 -13.08 -12.29
N GLU A 442 -26.57 -12.77 -13.59
CA GLU A 442 -27.33 -11.67 -14.23
C GLU A 442 -28.87 -11.92 -14.22
N ASN A 443 -29.33 -13.16 -14.04
CA ASN A 443 -30.73 -13.55 -14.04
C ASN A 443 -31.31 -13.75 -12.63
N CYS A 444 -30.55 -13.38 -11.60
CA CYS A 444 -30.99 -13.46 -10.21
C CYS A 444 -32.32 -12.71 -10.01
N LYS A 445 -33.31 -13.36 -9.41
CA LYS A 445 -34.66 -12.78 -9.19
C LYS A 445 -34.68 -11.77 -8.04
N ASN A 446 -33.87 -12.01 -7.02
CA ASN A 446 -33.77 -11.17 -5.84
C ASN A 446 -32.32 -10.65 -5.67
N PRO A 447 -31.85 -9.76 -6.58
CA PRO A 447 -30.47 -9.30 -6.52
C PRO A 447 -30.27 -8.40 -5.30
N ALA A 448 -29.44 -8.87 -4.35
CA ALA A 448 -29.01 -8.08 -3.20
C ALA A 448 -27.94 -7.04 -3.59
N VAL A 449 -27.18 -7.34 -4.65
CA VAL A 449 -26.11 -6.51 -5.16
C VAL A 449 -26.29 -6.32 -6.67
N VAL A 450 -26.18 -5.08 -7.14
CA VAL A 450 -26.44 -4.70 -8.53
C VAL A 450 -25.29 -3.90 -9.14
N PHE A 451 -25.20 -3.93 -10.48
CA PHE A 451 -24.25 -3.13 -11.23
C PHE A 451 -24.62 -1.64 -11.17
N MET A 452 -23.62 -0.78 -10.96
CA MET A 452 -23.81 0.67 -10.90
C MET A 452 -24.15 1.24 -12.29
N PRO A 453 -25.26 1.98 -12.47
CA PRO A 453 -25.77 2.36 -13.78
C PRO A 453 -24.89 3.33 -14.55
N GLU A 454 -24.05 4.12 -13.88
CA GLU A 454 -23.15 5.09 -14.49
C GLU A 454 -21.84 4.49 -15.00
N ILE A 455 -21.57 3.20 -14.73
CA ILE A 455 -20.30 2.54 -15.05
C ILE A 455 -20.37 1.85 -16.42
N SER A 456 -19.27 1.92 -17.17
CA SER A 456 -19.16 1.24 -18.48
C SER A 456 -18.93 -0.26 -18.32
N LYS A 457 -19.72 -1.07 -19.02
CA LYS A 457 -19.52 -2.54 -19.12
C LYS A 457 -18.45 -2.95 -20.14
N THR A 458 -18.07 -2.06 -21.04
CA THR A 458 -17.18 -2.38 -22.17
C THR A 458 -15.79 -1.78 -22.07
N HIS A 459 -15.62 -0.72 -21.27
CA HIS A 459 -14.34 -0.07 -21.00
C HIS A 459 -13.93 -0.36 -19.57
N LEU A 460 -12.88 -1.18 -19.35
CA LEU A 460 -12.58 -1.72 -18.03
C LEU A 460 -11.58 -0.88 -17.22
N GLY A 461 -10.64 -0.18 -17.86
CA GLY A 461 -9.64 0.63 -17.17
C GLY A 461 -10.20 1.99 -16.73
N GLY A 462 -10.00 2.36 -15.45
CA GLY A 462 -10.35 3.67 -14.92
C GLY A 462 -11.85 4.01 -14.88
N THR A 463 -12.73 3.02 -14.95
CA THR A 463 -14.19 3.23 -15.09
C THR A 463 -15.00 2.77 -13.87
N MET A 464 -14.34 2.29 -12.81
CA MET A 464 -14.98 1.96 -11.54
C MET A 464 -15.29 3.22 -10.73
N ARG A 465 -16.08 3.10 -9.65
CA ARG A 465 -16.10 4.10 -8.59
C ARG A 465 -14.74 4.05 -7.89
N LEU A 466 -13.91 5.06 -8.15
CA LEU A 466 -12.51 5.11 -7.75
C LEU A 466 -12.21 6.33 -6.89
N GLY A 467 -11.21 6.17 -6.01
CA GLY A 467 -10.64 7.24 -5.20
C GLY A 467 -11.43 7.59 -3.97
N SER A 468 -11.00 8.65 -3.30
CA SER A 468 -11.59 9.11 -2.05
C SER A 468 -12.97 9.69 -2.27
N ARG A 469 -13.95 9.21 -1.51
CA ARG A 469 -15.34 9.65 -1.55
C ARG A 469 -15.85 9.82 -0.14
N PRO A 470 -16.68 10.85 0.12
CA PRO A 470 -17.29 11.04 1.42
C PRO A 470 -18.39 10.03 1.68
N THR A 471 -18.40 9.50 2.90
CA THR A 471 -19.47 8.69 3.48
C THR A 471 -20.10 9.47 4.62
N LEU A 472 -21.39 9.78 4.51
CA LEU A 472 -22.16 10.54 5.50
C LEU A 472 -22.79 9.60 6.52
N TRP A 473 -22.65 9.92 7.80
CA TRP A 473 -23.27 9.15 8.87
C TRP A 473 -24.79 9.29 8.86
N GLN A 474 -25.48 8.16 8.88
CA GLN A 474 -26.95 8.09 9.00
C GLN A 474 -27.38 7.85 10.44
N VAL A 475 -26.50 7.25 11.25
CA VAL A 475 -26.73 6.93 12.66
C VAL A 475 -25.64 7.53 13.52
N ASN A 476 -26.02 8.21 14.60
CA ASN A 476 -25.07 8.87 15.49
C ASN A 476 -24.44 7.92 16.50
N ASP A 477 -25.19 6.95 16.97
CA ASP A 477 -24.76 6.00 18.00
C ASP A 477 -24.52 4.62 17.37
N CYS A 478 -23.35 4.48 16.73
CA CYS A 478 -22.88 3.22 16.18
C CYS A 478 -21.37 3.04 16.44
N LYS A 479 -20.93 1.77 16.50
CA LYS A 479 -19.56 1.40 16.90
C LYS A 479 -18.52 1.98 15.95
N ILE A 480 -18.78 1.84 14.65
CA ILE A 480 -17.82 2.28 13.64
C ILE A 480 -17.63 3.80 13.65
N ARG A 481 -18.69 4.59 13.86
CA ARG A 481 -18.58 6.04 13.98
C ARG A 481 -17.74 6.43 15.21
N THR A 482 -17.95 5.76 16.33
CA THR A 482 -17.16 5.99 17.55
C THR A 482 -15.66 5.77 17.30
N LEU A 483 -15.31 4.78 16.46
CA LEU A 483 -13.92 4.47 16.11
C LEU A 483 -13.32 5.52 15.16
N TYR A 484 -14.09 6.10 14.25
CA TYR A 484 -13.66 7.20 13.38
C TYR A 484 -13.54 8.53 14.14
N GLY A 485 -14.28 8.70 15.22
CA GLY A 485 -14.28 9.91 16.03
C GLY A 485 -15.33 10.93 15.61
N GLU A 486 -15.13 12.19 16.02
CA GLU A 486 -16.03 13.28 15.73
C GLU A 486 -15.94 13.69 14.24
N GLY A 487 -17.08 13.84 13.59
CA GLY A 487 -17.21 14.24 12.19
C GLY A 487 -18.59 13.93 11.64
N GLU A 488 -19.02 14.68 10.63
CA GLU A 488 -20.29 14.44 9.93
C GLU A 488 -20.12 13.41 8.79
N SER A 489 -18.89 13.22 8.32
CA SER A 489 -18.54 12.31 7.24
C SER A 489 -17.13 11.76 7.42
N VAL A 490 -16.82 10.71 6.66
CA VAL A 490 -15.47 10.19 6.50
C VAL A 490 -15.17 10.04 5.01
N ASP A 491 -13.92 10.33 4.63
CA ASP A 491 -13.44 10.18 3.27
C ASP A 491 -12.62 8.91 3.15
N GLU A 492 -13.10 7.96 2.33
CA GLU A 492 -12.43 6.67 2.12
C GLU A 492 -12.30 6.33 0.63
N ARG A 493 -11.34 5.46 0.29
CA ARG A 493 -11.00 5.12 -1.11
C ARG A 493 -11.85 3.96 -1.60
N HIS A 494 -12.46 4.12 -2.75
CA HIS A 494 -13.31 3.14 -3.41
C HIS A 494 -12.62 2.48 -4.60
N ARG A 495 -13.03 1.21 -4.87
CA ARG A 495 -12.64 0.45 -6.06
C ARG A 495 -13.69 -0.62 -6.35
N HIS A 496 -14.85 -0.24 -6.89
CA HIS A 496 -15.93 -1.20 -7.16
C HIS A 496 -16.83 -0.78 -8.32
N ARG A 497 -17.56 -1.75 -8.89
CA ARG A 497 -18.58 -1.59 -9.95
C ARG A 497 -19.97 -1.97 -9.50
N TYR A 498 -20.08 -2.70 -8.40
CA TYR A 498 -21.31 -3.23 -7.86
C TYR A 498 -21.57 -2.62 -6.49
N GLU A 499 -22.85 -2.49 -6.14
CA GLU A 499 -23.30 -1.90 -4.87
C GLU A 499 -24.54 -2.61 -4.36
N VAL A 500 -24.90 -2.39 -3.10
CA VAL A 500 -26.15 -2.91 -2.51
C VAL A 500 -27.34 -2.38 -3.32
N ASN A 501 -28.27 -3.27 -3.65
CA ASN A 501 -29.48 -2.91 -4.38
C ASN A 501 -30.37 -1.96 -3.56
N PRO A 502 -30.63 -0.74 -4.04
CA PRO A 502 -31.47 0.23 -3.34
C PRO A 502 -32.85 -0.29 -2.98
N ASP A 503 -33.43 -1.16 -3.81
CA ASP A 503 -34.76 -1.72 -3.61
C ASP A 503 -34.84 -2.71 -2.42
N MET A 504 -33.69 -3.19 -1.95
CA MET A 504 -33.61 -4.15 -0.82
C MET A 504 -33.31 -3.48 0.51
N ILE A 505 -32.87 -2.21 0.53
CA ILE A 505 -32.38 -1.52 1.73
C ILE A 505 -33.41 -1.53 2.87
N GLU A 506 -34.66 -1.14 2.60
CA GLU A 506 -35.72 -1.06 3.63
C GLU A 506 -35.98 -2.41 4.32
N ALA A 507 -36.00 -3.50 3.55
CA ALA A 507 -36.19 -4.85 4.07
C ALA A 507 -34.98 -5.32 4.90
N ILE A 508 -33.77 -5.00 4.48
CA ILE A 508 -32.54 -5.35 5.18
C ILE A 508 -32.44 -4.61 6.51
N GLU A 509 -32.68 -3.29 6.51
CA GLU A 509 -32.63 -2.46 7.72
C GLU A 509 -33.73 -2.86 8.73
N ALA A 510 -34.94 -3.17 8.27
CA ALA A 510 -36.03 -3.65 9.11
C ALA A 510 -35.72 -4.98 9.83
N ALA A 511 -34.81 -5.79 9.30
CA ALA A 511 -34.37 -7.05 9.90
C ALA A 511 -33.12 -6.91 10.80
N GLY A 512 -32.57 -5.69 10.97
CA GLY A 512 -31.50 -5.38 11.91
C GLY A 512 -30.11 -5.23 11.33
N LEU A 513 -29.92 -5.36 10.00
CA LEU A 513 -28.65 -4.98 9.35
C LEU A 513 -28.76 -3.52 8.88
N VAL A 514 -28.27 -2.60 9.69
CA VAL A 514 -28.49 -1.16 9.53
C VAL A 514 -27.38 -0.51 8.71
N PHE A 515 -27.73 0.25 7.67
CA PHE A 515 -26.76 1.02 6.90
C PHE A 515 -26.47 2.36 7.59
N VAL A 516 -25.42 2.35 8.40
CA VAL A 516 -25.01 3.49 9.25
C VAL A 516 -24.22 4.57 8.50
N GLY A 517 -23.74 4.27 7.30
CA GLY A 517 -23.03 5.21 6.42
C GLY A 517 -23.53 5.10 4.98
N LYS A 518 -23.82 6.25 4.35
CA LYS A 518 -24.26 6.36 2.95
C LYS A 518 -23.50 7.45 2.22
N ASP A 519 -23.53 7.41 0.89
CA ASP A 519 -22.91 8.45 0.06
C ASP A 519 -23.64 9.80 0.18
N GLU A 520 -23.14 10.82 -0.51
CA GLU A 520 -23.69 12.19 -0.52
C GLU A 520 -25.15 12.25 -1.03
N THR A 521 -25.58 11.28 -1.82
CA THR A 521 -26.95 11.19 -2.35
C THR A 521 -27.91 10.54 -1.37
N GLY A 522 -27.39 9.84 -0.34
CA GLY A 522 -28.15 9.03 0.61
C GLY A 522 -28.72 7.74 0.02
N GLN A 523 -28.34 7.39 -1.22
CA GLN A 523 -28.86 6.22 -1.94
C GLN A 523 -27.93 5.01 -1.87
N ARG A 524 -26.60 5.25 -1.80
CA ARG A 524 -25.61 4.19 -1.79
C ARG A 524 -25.18 3.83 -0.40
N CYS A 525 -25.23 2.54 -0.11
CA CYS A 525 -24.85 1.99 1.19
C CYS A 525 -23.34 1.77 1.24
N GLU A 526 -22.65 2.51 2.12
CA GLU A 526 -21.21 2.46 2.25
C GLU A 526 -20.73 1.70 3.48
N ILE A 527 -21.52 1.69 4.55
CA ILE A 527 -21.22 1.01 5.80
C ILE A 527 -22.48 0.40 6.38
N PHE A 528 -22.40 -0.87 6.79
CA PHE A 528 -23.43 -1.44 7.65
C PHE A 528 -22.88 -1.91 9.00
N GLU A 529 -23.76 -1.96 10.01
CA GLU A 529 -23.58 -2.68 11.27
C GLU A 529 -24.78 -3.59 11.55
N LEU A 530 -24.54 -4.77 12.13
CA LEU A 530 -25.58 -5.67 12.62
C LEU A 530 -25.90 -5.34 14.07
N GLU A 531 -27.16 -5.03 14.37
CA GLU A 531 -27.64 -4.76 15.72
C GLU A 531 -27.43 -5.95 16.64
N GLY A 532 -27.00 -5.68 17.88
CA GLY A 532 -26.81 -6.72 18.91
C GLY A 532 -25.56 -7.59 18.74
N HIS A 533 -24.86 -7.53 17.59
CA HIS A 533 -23.62 -8.26 17.39
C HIS A 533 -22.42 -7.54 18.02
N PRO A 534 -21.42 -8.24 18.60
CA PRO A 534 -20.23 -7.60 19.17
C PRO A 534 -19.52 -6.67 18.17
N TYR A 535 -19.26 -7.15 16.95
CA TYR A 535 -18.73 -6.38 15.83
C TYR A 535 -19.04 -7.13 14.53
N TYR A 536 -20.01 -6.68 13.76
CA TYR A 536 -20.31 -7.21 12.42
C TYR A 536 -20.49 -6.02 11.49
N VAL A 537 -19.39 -5.66 10.84
CA VAL A 537 -19.27 -4.43 10.06
C VAL A 537 -18.87 -4.78 8.63
N GLY A 538 -19.60 -4.20 7.68
CA GLY A 538 -19.22 -4.21 6.27
C GLY A 538 -18.97 -2.80 5.78
N VAL A 539 -17.93 -2.62 4.97
CA VAL A 539 -17.59 -1.36 4.31
C VAL A 539 -17.43 -1.56 2.80
N GLN A 540 -18.05 -0.68 1.99
CA GLN A 540 -17.96 -0.79 0.52
C GLN A 540 -16.63 -0.25 -0.02
N TYR A 541 -16.04 0.69 0.69
CA TYR A 541 -14.72 1.25 0.42
C TYR A 541 -13.59 0.34 0.93
N HIS A 542 -12.35 0.75 0.65
CA HIS A 542 -11.12 0.05 1.02
C HIS A 542 -10.36 0.80 2.12
N PRO A 543 -10.70 0.58 3.41
CA PRO A 543 -10.10 1.33 4.53
C PRO A 543 -8.64 0.96 4.76
N GLU A 544 -8.15 -0.14 4.18
CA GLU A 544 -6.76 -0.57 4.23
C GLU A 544 -5.80 0.44 3.59
N PHE A 545 -6.25 1.18 2.59
CA PHE A 545 -5.38 2.12 1.86
C PHE A 545 -5.01 3.36 2.70
N LYS A 546 -5.83 3.72 3.69
CA LYS A 546 -5.56 4.87 4.57
C LYS A 546 -4.96 4.52 5.92
N SER A 547 -4.71 3.24 6.21
CA SER A 547 -4.06 2.82 7.45
C SER A 547 -2.59 3.23 7.49
N ARG A 548 -2.13 3.73 8.63
CA ARG A 548 -0.75 4.17 8.85
C ARG A 548 -0.19 3.55 10.14
N PRO A 549 1.13 3.31 10.24
CA PRO A 549 1.74 2.97 11.52
C PRO A 549 1.42 4.03 12.57
N GLY A 550 0.95 3.60 13.76
CA GLY A 550 0.52 4.52 14.83
C GLY A 550 -0.87 5.14 14.67
N ARG A 551 -1.48 5.04 13.47
CA ARG A 551 -2.84 5.49 13.18
C ARG A 551 -3.56 4.41 12.36
N PRO A 552 -3.95 3.28 13.01
CA PRO A 552 -4.61 2.20 12.33
C PRO A 552 -5.97 2.61 11.77
N SER A 553 -6.35 2.03 10.65
CA SER A 553 -7.67 2.23 10.06
C SER A 553 -8.77 1.81 11.05
N PRO A 554 -9.80 2.65 11.30
CA PRO A 554 -10.83 2.40 12.30
C PRO A 554 -11.58 1.08 12.15
N PRO A 555 -12.00 0.62 10.93
CA PRO A 555 -12.64 -0.68 10.79
C PRO A 555 -11.77 -1.86 11.24
N PHE A 556 -10.49 -1.83 10.94
CA PHE A 556 -9.53 -2.85 11.39
C PHE A 556 -9.31 -2.79 12.90
N LEU A 557 -9.19 -1.58 13.45
CA LEU A 557 -9.06 -1.37 14.90
C LEU A 557 -10.29 -1.92 15.64
N GLY A 558 -11.49 -1.71 15.10
CA GLY A 558 -12.74 -2.24 15.65
C GLY A 558 -12.77 -3.76 15.69
N LEU A 559 -12.37 -4.41 14.57
CA LEU A 559 -12.25 -5.86 14.50
C LEU A 559 -11.32 -6.40 15.61
N LEU A 560 -10.11 -5.83 15.73
CA LEU A 560 -9.13 -6.29 16.71
C LEU A 560 -9.56 -6.00 18.16
N LYS A 561 -10.16 -4.84 18.43
CA LYS A 561 -10.71 -4.52 19.75
C LYS A 561 -11.85 -5.47 20.15
N ALA A 562 -12.75 -5.78 19.23
CA ALA A 562 -13.82 -6.73 19.48
C ALA A 562 -13.27 -8.15 19.73
N ALA A 563 -12.31 -8.58 18.93
CA ALA A 563 -11.66 -9.87 19.05
C ALA A 563 -10.84 -10.03 20.36
N THR A 564 -10.44 -8.92 20.98
CA THR A 564 -9.73 -8.90 22.28
C THR A 564 -10.62 -8.52 23.46
N GLY A 565 -11.93 -8.25 23.24
CA GLY A 565 -12.87 -7.81 24.28
C GLY A 565 -12.59 -6.38 24.80
N GLN A 566 -12.00 -5.52 23.97
CA GLN A 566 -11.65 -4.13 24.28
C GLN A 566 -12.58 -3.09 23.60
N LEU A 567 -13.59 -3.53 22.87
CA LEU A 567 -14.52 -2.64 22.15
C LEU A 567 -15.62 -2.12 23.09
#